data_ceddf0e42df528c60f3a46381ab19875
#
_entry.id   ceddf0e42df528c60f3a46381ab19875
#
_cell.length_a   1.000
_cell.length_b   1.000
_cell.length_c   1.000
_cell.angle_alpha   90.00
_cell.angle_beta   90.00
_cell.angle_gamma   90.00
#
_symmetry.space_group_name_H-M   'P 1'
#
loop_
_entity.id
_entity.type
_entity.pdbx_description
1 polymer ?
#
loop_
_entity_poly.entity_id
_entity_poly.type
_entity_poly.pdbx_seq_one_letter_code
_entity_poly.pdbx_strand_id
1 'polypeptide(L)'
;MIDDVAVAATTQTGDQGLTIGRTSAILAGLPQSVPGYAIDRMCAGAMTAVTTTASAIGIGAYDIALAGGVEHMGRHPMGFDADPNPRFLSEKLVNPEALNMGNTAEKIHDRYPQLTKERADAFAVGSQQKAAKAYQDNKIQPDLVPVSAGSESGWSLVTKDELMRPESTLEGMKDLKTPFRPHGQVTAGNASPL
;
A
#
# COMPACT_ATOMS: atom_id res chain seq x y z
N MET A 1 -21.30 12.99 16.81
CA MET A 1 -19.95 13.59 16.95
C MET A 1 -18.96 12.47 16.61
N ILE A 2 -17.82 12.74 15.94
CA ILE A 2 -16.81 11.70 15.69
C ILE A 2 -16.08 11.45 17.01
N ASP A 3 -15.97 10.17 17.40
CA ASP A 3 -15.37 9.77 18.67
C ASP A 3 -13.87 9.50 18.56
N ASP A 4 -13.40 9.02 17.39
CA ASP A 4 -11.96 8.78 17.16
C ASP A 4 -11.61 8.77 15.67
N VAL A 5 -10.32 8.99 15.38
CA VAL A 5 -9.75 8.97 14.02
C VAL A 5 -8.51 8.06 13.98
N ALA A 6 -8.66 6.88 13.37
CA ALA A 6 -7.59 5.91 13.21
C ALA A 6 -6.98 5.98 11.81
N VAL A 7 -5.72 6.39 11.69
CA VAL A 7 -5.01 6.42 10.40
C VAL A 7 -3.77 5.56 10.45
N ALA A 8 -3.67 4.62 9.51
CA ALA A 8 -2.50 3.78 9.37
C ALA A 8 -1.43 4.44 8.49
N ALA A 9 -0.19 4.30 8.90
CA ALA A 9 0.98 4.54 8.09
C ALA A 9 2.10 3.60 8.54
N THR A 10 2.82 2.99 7.61
CA THR A 10 3.95 2.13 7.93
C THR A 10 5.18 2.96 8.30
N THR A 11 5.45 4.00 7.51
CA THR A 11 6.58 4.90 7.74
C THR A 11 6.13 6.10 8.58
N GLN A 12 6.04 5.89 9.90
CA GLN A 12 5.53 6.91 10.85
C GLN A 12 6.64 7.92 11.24
N THR A 13 7.22 8.55 10.26
CA THR A 13 8.26 9.58 10.42
C THR A 13 7.93 10.83 9.58
N GLY A 14 8.59 11.94 9.86
CA GLY A 14 8.36 13.20 9.15
C GLY A 14 6.89 13.64 9.19
N ASP A 15 6.34 13.92 8.03
CA ASP A 15 4.94 14.35 7.87
C ASP A 15 3.91 13.22 8.07
N GLN A 16 4.32 11.97 8.11
CA GLN A 16 3.50 10.82 8.53
C GLN A 16 3.65 10.48 10.01
N GLY A 17 4.49 11.20 10.74
CA GLY A 17 4.71 11.05 12.18
C GLY A 17 3.66 11.77 13.04
N LEU A 18 4.00 11.95 14.33
CA LEU A 18 3.21 12.70 15.31
C LEU A 18 1.73 12.28 15.39
N THR A 19 1.50 10.97 15.38
CA THR A 19 0.12 10.44 15.49
C THR A 19 -0.76 10.95 14.35
N ILE A 20 -0.48 10.51 13.12
CA ILE A 20 -1.08 11.02 11.89
C ILE A 20 -2.63 11.08 11.91
N GLY A 21 -3.31 10.16 12.60
CA GLY A 21 -4.77 10.24 12.77
C GLY A 21 -5.19 11.53 13.46
N ARG A 22 -4.48 11.92 14.54
CA ARG A 22 -4.76 13.15 15.27
C ARG A 22 -4.40 14.40 14.47
N THR A 23 -3.22 14.43 13.87
CA THR A 23 -2.79 15.60 13.09
C THR A 23 -3.67 15.82 11.86
N SER A 24 -4.07 14.74 11.18
CA SER A 24 -5.00 14.80 10.05
C SER A 24 -6.39 15.31 10.49
N ALA A 25 -6.90 14.85 11.62
CA ALA A 25 -8.18 15.32 12.16
C ALA A 25 -8.18 16.86 12.39
N ILE A 26 -7.12 17.36 13.01
CA ILE A 26 -6.97 18.81 13.24
C ILE A 26 -6.87 19.58 11.91
N LEU A 27 -6.04 19.10 10.97
CA LEU A 27 -5.87 19.74 9.66
C LEU A 27 -7.16 19.72 8.83
N ALA A 28 -7.99 18.69 9.00
CA ALA A 28 -9.32 18.60 8.38
C ALA A 28 -10.37 19.53 9.02
N GLY A 29 -10.01 20.25 10.09
CA GLY A 29 -10.93 21.15 10.79
C GLY A 29 -11.89 20.46 11.77
N LEU A 30 -11.63 19.21 12.14
CA LEU A 30 -12.42 18.55 13.19
C LEU A 30 -12.19 19.23 14.54
N PRO A 31 -13.18 19.22 15.44
CA PRO A 31 -13.05 19.80 16.77
C PRO A 31 -11.83 19.25 17.54
N GLN A 32 -11.20 20.08 18.34
CA GLN A 32 -10.04 19.66 19.15
C GLN A 32 -10.40 18.55 20.18
N SER A 33 -11.68 18.35 20.47
CA SER A 33 -12.16 17.26 21.32
C SER A 33 -12.10 15.89 20.66
N VAL A 34 -12.00 15.82 19.31
CA VAL A 34 -11.91 14.56 18.58
C VAL A 34 -10.49 14.00 18.71
N PRO A 35 -10.27 12.87 19.40
CA PRO A 35 -8.95 12.23 19.46
C PRO A 35 -8.55 11.62 18.12
N GLY A 36 -7.36 11.07 18.07
CA GLY A 36 -6.91 10.32 16.91
C GLY A 36 -5.61 9.59 17.22
N TYR A 37 -5.37 8.49 16.55
CA TYR A 37 -4.16 7.69 16.72
C TYR A 37 -3.59 7.20 15.39
N ALA A 38 -2.32 6.82 15.42
CA ALA A 38 -1.65 6.15 14.32
C ALA A 38 -1.58 4.64 14.59
N ILE A 39 -1.64 3.84 13.54
CA ILE A 39 -1.46 2.39 13.62
C ILE A 39 -0.52 1.92 12.53
N ASP A 40 0.33 0.94 12.87
CA ASP A 40 1.15 0.23 11.90
C ASP A 40 0.83 -1.26 11.92
N ARG A 41 0.57 -1.80 10.77
CA ARG A 41 0.54 -3.22 10.44
C ARG A 41 0.94 -3.40 8.98
N MET A 42 1.92 -2.64 8.55
CA MET A 42 2.41 -2.63 7.18
C MET A 42 1.25 -2.53 6.16
N CYS A 43 1.26 -3.33 5.10
CA CYS A 43 0.22 -3.29 4.05
C CYS A 43 -1.22 -3.54 4.56
N ALA A 44 -1.39 -4.11 5.76
CA ALA A 44 -2.68 -4.36 6.39
C ALA A 44 -3.10 -3.26 7.39
N GLY A 45 -2.37 -2.14 7.46
CA GLY A 45 -2.59 -1.08 8.44
C GLY A 45 -3.99 -0.48 8.35
N ALA A 46 -4.43 -0.03 7.18
CA ALA A 46 -5.75 0.56 7.00
C ALA A 46 -6.89 -0.42 7.33
N MET A 47 -6.77 -1.70 6.91
CA MET A 47 -7.72 -2.73 7.30
C MET A 47 -7.76 -2.92 8.82
N THR A 48 -6.60 -2.83 9.49
CA THR A 48 -6.53 -2.93 10.95
C THR A 48 -7.19 -1.72 11.62
N ALA A 49 -7.00 -0.51 11.10
CA ALA A 49 -7.71 0.68 11.59
C ALA A 49 -9.23 0.49 11.51
N VAL A 50 -9.74 0.00 10.37
CA VAL A 50 -11.18 -0.28 10.18
C VAL A 50 -11.67 -1.34 11.17
N THR A 51 -10.99 -2.48 11.28
CA THR A 51 -11.45 -3.57 12.16
C THR A 51 -11.36 -3.20 13.65
N THR A 52 -10.35 -2.41 14.04
CA THR A 52 -10.19 -1.95 15.42
C THR A 52 -11.32 -0.98 15.80
N THR A 53 -11.59 0.03 14.97
CA THR A 53 -12.66 0.99 15.22
C THR A 53 -14.05 0.34 15.15
N ALA A 54 -14.28 -0.57 14.20
CA ALA A 54 -15.52 -1.34 14.12
C ALA A 54 -15.74 -2.18 15.38
N SER A 55 -14.70 -2.77 15.94
CA SER A 55 -14.78 -3.51 17.21
C SER A 55 -15.11 -2.60 18.38
N ALA A 56 -14.54 -1.39 18.43
CA ALA A 56 -14.85 -0.41 19.47
C ALA A 56 -16.32 0.06 19.39
N ILE A 57 -16.84 0.26 18.18
CA ILE A 57 -18.27 0.54 17.96
C ILE A 57 -19.13 -0.65 18.40
N GLY A 58 -18.72 -1.87 18.05
CA GLY A 58 -19.45 -3.10 18.40
C GLY A 58 -19.61 -3.35 19.90
N ILE A 59 -18.66 -2.88 20.72
CA ILE A 59 -18.74 -2.96 22.20
C ILE A 59 -19.30 -1.69 22.85
N GLY A 60 -19.73 -0.71 22.06
CA GLY A 60 -20.30 0.55 22.56
C GLY A 60 -19.28 1.54 23.13
N ALA A 61 -17.99 1.41 22.81
CA ALA A 61 -16.98 2.38 23.20
C ALA A 61 -17.01 3.64 22.32
N TYR A 62 -17.39 3.50 21.05
CA TYR A 62 -17.60 4.57 20.08
C TYR A 62 -18.97 4.44 19.44
N ASP A 63 -19.53 5.55 18.98
CA ASP A 63 -20.70 5.58 18.09
C ASP A 63 -20.27 5.80 16.64
N ILE A 64 -19.31 6.71 16.39
CA ILE A 64 -18.84 7.07 15.06
C ILE A 64 -17.32 7.22 15.08
N ALA A 65 -16.63 6.52 14.19
CA ALA A 65 -15.19 6.66 14.02
C ALA A 65 -14.81 6.83 12.54
N LEU A 66 -13.69 7.50 12.28
CA LEU A 66 -13.04 7.54 10.97
C LEU A 66 -11.86 6.59 10.97
N ALA A 67 -11.73 5.79 9.92
CA ALA A 67 -10.62 4.85 9.78
C ALA A 67 -10.10 4.82 8.34
N GLY A 68 -8.78 4.76 8.19
CA GLY A 68 -8.14 4.70 6.87
C GLY A 68 -6.64 4.52 6.99
N GLY A 69 -5.92 4.83 5.92
CA GLY A 69 -4.46 4.79 5.92
C GLY A 69 -3.89 5.57 4.76
N VAL A 70 -2.63 5.94 4.89
CA VAL A 70 -1.86 6.66 3.89
C VAL A 70 -0.42 6.15 3.88
N GLU A 71 0.20 6.13 2.70
CA GLU A 71 1.64 5.92 2.57
C GLU A 71 2.15 6.74 1.39
N HIS A 72 3.07 7.65 1.64
CA HIS A 72 3.68 8.48 0.62
C HIS A 72 5.09 7.99 0.28
N MET A 73 5.17 6.92 -0.51
CA MET A 73 6.44 6.24 -0.80
C MET A 73 7.40 7.08 -1.67
N GLY A 74 6.92 8.12 -2.35
CA GLY A 74 7.77 9.09 -3.02
C GLY A 74 8.58 9.98 -2.07
N ARG A 75 8.07 10.25 -0.85
CA ARG A 75 8.78 10.99 0.21
C ARG A 75 9.44 10.08 1.23
N HIS A 76 8.83 8.95 1.51
CA HIS A 76 9.28 7.95 2.48
C HIS A 76 9.48 6.61 1.77
N PRO A 77 10.65 6.40 1.12
CA PRO A 77 10.92 5.15 0.42
C PRO A 77 10.74 3.93 1.32
N MET A 78 10.36 2.80 0.74
CA MET A 78 10.14 1.56 1.48
C MET A 78 11.39 1.19 2.30
N GLY A 79 11.19 0.97 3.60
CA GLY A 79 12.28 0.69 4.54
C GLY A 79 13.02 1.93 5.05
N PHE A 80 12.57 3.15 4.70
CA PHE A 80 13.13 4.37 5.25
C PHE A 80 13.00 4.38 6.78
N ASP A 81 14.10 4.74 7.45
CA ASP A 81 14.20 4.81 8.93
C ASP A 81 13.89 3.47 9.65
N ALA A 82 13.96 2.34 8.92
CA ALA A 82 13.82 1.02 9.52
C ALA A 82 15.12 0.58 10.19
N ASP A 83 15.09 0.34 11.49
CA ASP A 83 16.22 -0.13 12.29
C ASP A 83 15.84 -1.43 13.04
N PRO A 84 15.78 -2.57 12.34
CA PRO A 84 15.40 -3.83 12.96
C PRO A 84 16.45 -4.29 13.97
N ASN A 85 16.00 -4.86 15.07
CA ASN A 85 16.89 -5.40 16.09
C ASN A 85 17.88 -6.40 15.45
N PRO A 86 19.20 -6.20 15.58
CA PRO A 86 20.21 -7.04 14.92
C PRO A 86 20.14 -8.52 15.32
N ARG A 87 19.52 -8.87 16.44
CA ARG A 87 19.30 -10.26 16.85
C ARG A 87 18.41 -11.05 15.88
N PHE A 88 17.53 -10.37 15.12
CA PHE A 88 16.75 -11.06 14.10
C PHE A 88 17.64 -11.84 13.12
N LEU A 89 18.78 -11.28 12.74
CA LEU A 89 19.71 -11.87 11.81
C LEU A 89 20.78 -12.70 12.50
N SER A 90 21.41 -12.18 13.59
CA SER A 90 22.50 -12.87 14.30
C SER A 90 22.06 -14.16 14.97
N GLU A 91 20.82 -14.21 15.46
CA GLU A 91 20.23 -15.42 16.07
C GLU A 91 19.41 -16.25 15.07
N LYS A 92 19.39 -15.84 13.80
CA LYS A 92 18.64 -16.52 12.72
C LYS A 92 17.15 -16.69 13.02
N LEU A 93 16.55 -15.72 13.73
CA LEU A 93 15.12 -15.71 14.03
C LEU A 93 14.28 -15.44 12.78
N VAL A 94 14.84 -14.70 11.83
CA VAL A 94 14.23 -14.38 10.54
C VAL A 94 15.26 -14.64 9.43
N ASN A 95 14.81 -15.24 8.33
CA ASN A 95 15.62 -15.28 7.11
C ASN A 95 15.67 -13.87 6.51
N PRO A 96 16.86 -13.29 6.22
CA PRO A 96 16.99 -11.98 5.59
C PRO A 96 16.16 -11.82 4.32
N GLU A 97 16.06 -12.87 3.51
CA GLU A 97 15.25 -12.88 2.29
C GLU A 97 13.75 -12.74 2.56
N ALA A 98 13.26 -13.13 3.74
CA ALA A 98 11.85 -13.02 4.11
C ALA A 98 11.38 -11.57 4.32
N LEU A 99 12.29 -10.61 4.46
CA LEU A 99 11.99 -9.18 4.53
C LEU A 99 11.69 -8.57 3.15
N ASN A 100 11.91 -9.32 2.08
CA ASN A 100 11.64 -8.89 0.71
C ASN A 100 10.46 -9.68 0.11
N MET A 101 9.36 -8.99 -0.20
CA MET A 101 8.13 -9.62 -0.69
C MET A 101 8.30 -10.30 -2.05
N GLY A 102 9.21 -9.81 -2.91
CA GLY A 102 9.53 -10.48 -4.17
C GLY A 102 10.13 -11.86 -3.94
N ASN A 103 11.07 -11.98 -2.99
CA ASN A 103 11.62 -13.29 -2.60
C ASN A 103 10.57 -14.21 -1.98
N THR A 104 9.63 -13.64 -1.21
CA THR A 104 8.51 -14.39 -0.66
C THR A 104 7.60 -14.92 -1.78
N ALA A 105 7.31 -14.11 -2.78
CA ALA A 105 6.52 -14.53 -3.95
C ALA A 105 7.24 -15.63 -4.75
N GLU A 106 8.56 -15.54 -4.93
CA GLU A 106 9.35 -16.60 -5.56
C GLU A 106 9.24 -17.94 -4.81
N LYS A 107 9.23 -17.92 -3.48
CA LYS A 107 9.01 -19.14 -2.66
C LYS A 107 7.61 -19.71 -2.81
N ILE A 108 6.61 -18.88 -3.07
CA ILE A 108 5.26 -19.36 -3.39
C ILE A 108 5.26 -20.12 -4.73
N HIS A 109 5.95 -19.60 -5.74
CA HIS A 109 6.11 -20.30 -7.02
C HIS A 109 6.84 -21.67 -6.84
N ASP A 110 7.89 -21.72 -6.01
CA ASP A 110 8.60 -22.98 -5.70
C ASP A 110 7.67 -24.01 -5.03
N ARG A 111 6.87 -23.54 -4.08
CA ARG A 111 5.96 -24.40 -3.30
C ARG A 111 4.78 -24.88 -4.12
N TYR A 112 4.36 -24.09 -5.10
CA TYR A 112 3.19 -24.35 -5.94
C TYR A 112 3.56 -24.25 -7.43
N PRO A 113 4.23 -25.27 -8.01
CA PRO A 113 4.74 -25.24 -9.39
C PRO A 113 3.67 -24.98 -10.47
N GLN A 114 2.40 -25.21 -10.15
CA GLN A 114 1.28 -24.88 -11.04
C GLN A 114 1.02 -23.38 -11.15
N LEU A 115 1.59 -22.55 -10.28
CA LEU A 115 1.57 -21.09 -10.37
C LEU A 115 2.77 -20.65 -11.21
N THR A 116 2.68 -20.80 -12.52
CA THR A 116 3.75 -20.43 -13.44
C THR A 116 3.80 -18.92 -13.68
N LYS A 117 4.93 -18.44 -14.22
CA LYS A 117 5.07 -17.03 -14.65
C LYS A 117 3.96 -16.63 -15.60
N GLU A 118 3.64 -17.48 -16.59
CA GLU A 118 2.60 -17.20 -17.58
C GLU A 118 1.22 -17.01 -16.95
N ARG A 119 0.89 -17.77 -15.89
CA ARG A 119 -0.35 -17.58 -15.13
C ARG A 119 -0.36 -16.27 -14.37
N ALA A 120 0.77 -15.91 -13.73
CA ALA A 120 0.91 -14.65 -13.02
C ALA A 120 0.82 -13.47 -14.00
N ASP A 121 1.49 -13.55 -15.15
CA ASP A 121 1.44 -12.54 -16.20
C ASP A 121 0.02 -12.38 -16.77
N ALA A 122 -0.69 -13.47 -17.02
CA ALA A 122 -2.08 -13.44 -17.49
C ALA A 122 -3.02 -12.78 -16.49
N PHE A 123 -2.83 -13.06 -15.19
CA PHE A 123 -3.59 -12.41 -14.12
C PHE A 123 -3.32 -10.90 -14.10
N ALA A 124 -2.04 -10.50 -14.20
CA ALA A 124 -1.62 -9.10 -14.18
C ALA A 124 -2.18 -8.32 -15.40
N VAL A 125 -2.10 -8.88 -16.61
CA VAL A 125 -2.71 -8.29 -17.82
C VAL A 125 -4.21 -8.11 -17.63
N GLY A 126 -4.90 -9.14 -17.13
CA GLY A 126 -6.34 -9.06 -16.84
C GLY A 126 -6.68 -7.99 -15.80
N SER A 127 -5.81 -7.80 -14.78
CA SER A 127 -5.96 -6.75 -13.79
C SER A 127 -5.85 -5.36 -14.39
N GLN A 128 -4.85 -5.12 -15.25
CA GLN A 128 -4.67 -3.84 -15.95
C GLN A 128 -5.87 -3.53 -16.87
N GLN A 129 -6.36 -4.52 -17.60
CA GLN A 129 -7.53 -4.36 -18.46
C GLN A 129 -8.81 -4.05 -17.68
N LYS A 130 -9.02 -4.69 -16.53
CA LYS A 130 -10.15 -4.39 -15.63
C LYS A 130 -10.06 -2.96 -15.07
N ALA A 131 -8.88 -2.51 -14.66
CA ALA A 131 -8.68 -1.15 -14.20
C ALA A 131 -8.98 -0.14 -15.32
N ALA A 132 -8.44 -0.37 -16.53
CA ALA A 132 -8.72 0.49 -17.69
C ALA A 132 -10.22 0.57 -17.98
N LYS A 133 -10.91 -0.56 -17.97
CA LYS A 133 -12.37 -0.59 -18.17
C LYS A 133 -13.11 0.17 -17.08
N ALA A 134 -12.71 0.03 -15.81
CA ALA A 134 -13.34 0.75 -14.71
C ALA A 134 -13.16 2.28 -14.84
N TYR A 135 -12.02 2.73 -15.33
CA TYR A 135 -11.80 4.15 -15.68
C TYR A 135 -12.69 4.61 -16.84
N GLN A 136 -12.78 3.82 -17.94
CA GLN A 136 -13.65 4.12 -19.09
C GLN A 136 -15.13 4.20 -18.68
N ASP A 137 -15.56 3.32 -17.79
CA ASP A 137 -16.93 3.25 -17.27
C ASP A 137 -17.22 4.31 -16.17
N ASN A 138 -16.26 5.19 -15.86
CA ASN A 138 -16.34 6.21 -14.81
C ASN A 138 -16.67 5.65 -13.42
N LYS A 139 -16.13 4.46 -13.09
CA LYS A 139 -16.38 3.78 -11.81
C LYS A 139 -15.36 4.13 -10.72
N ILE A 140 -14.19 4.64 -11.10
CA ILE A 140 -13.11 4.99 -10.17
C ILE A 140 -13.14 6.48 -9.82
N GLN A 141 -13.44 7.34 -10.79
CA GLN A 141 -13.36 8.80 -10.64
C GLN A 141 -14.19 9.37 -9.48
N PRO A 142 -15.38 8.83 -9.15
CA PRO A 142 -16.16 9.32 -8.00
C PRO A 142 -15.45 9.17 -6.65
N ASP A 143 -14.51 8.22 -6.55
CA ASP A 143 -13.77 7.93 -5.31
C ASP A 143 -12.41 8.64 -5.26
N LEU A 144 -12.01 9.33 -6.35
CA LEU A 144 -10.75 10.06 -6.41
C LEU A 144 -10.89 11.47 -5.84
N VAL A 145 -9.99 11.81 -4.93
CA VAL A 145 -9.86 13.19 -4.42
C VAL A 145 -8.68 13.83 -5.13
N PRO A 146 -8.90 14.96 -5.89
CA PRO A 146 -7.80 15.68 -6.51
C PRO A 146 -6.81 16.21 -5.47
N VAL A 147 -5.52 15.98 -5.69
CA VAL A 147 -4.45 16.40 -4.79
C VAL A 147 -3.43 17.27 -5.53
N SER A 148 -3.07 18.41 -4.95
CA SER A 148 -1.96 19.21 -5.46
C SER A 148 -0.64 18.54 -5.10
N ALA A 149 0.14 18.19 -6.10
CA ALA A 149 1.45 17.57 -5.94
C ALA A 149 2.55 18.43 -6.57
N GLY A 150 3.68 18.55 -5.87
CA GLY A 150 4.88 19.23 -6.36
C GLY A 150 5.79 18.26 -7.10
N SER A 151 6.35 18.71 -8.21
CA SER A 151 7.38 18.02 -8.98
C SER A 151 8.50 18.99 -9.37
N GLU A 152 9.54 18.53 -10.04
CA GLU A 152 10.60 19.41 -10.58
C GLU A 152 10.06 20.46 -11.56
N SER A 153 8.95 20.18 -12.24
CA SER A 153 8.28 21.10 -13.15
C SER A 153 7.30 22.07 -12.46
N GLY A 154 7.16 22.01 -11.13
CA GLY A 154 6.25 22.83 -10.36
C GLY A 154 5.08 22.07 -9.76
N TRP A 155 4.05 22.79 -9.34
CA TRP A 155 2.84 22.23 -8.75
C TRP A 155 1.80 21.91 -9.82
N SER A 156 1.20 20.72 -9.73
CA SER A 156 0.11 20.29 -10.60
C SER A 156 -0.99 19.61 -9.80
N LEU A 157 -2.21 19.59 -10.35
CA LEU A 157 -3.33 18.87 -9.75
C LEU A 157 -3.33 17.43 -10.29
N VAL A 158 -3.11 16.45 -9.42
CA VAL A 158 -3.21 15.02 -9.75
C VAL A 158 -4.66 14.59 -9.55
N THR A 159 -5.25 14.03 -10.60
CA THR A 159 -6.68 13.69 -10.66
C THR A 159 -6.95 12.24 -11.03
N LYS A 160 -5.89 11.43 -11.22
CA LYS A 160 -6.01 10.01 -11.58
C LYS A 160 -4.81 9.20 -11.09
N ASP A 161 -4.99 7.89 -10.95
CA ASP A 161 -3.90 6.97 -10.65
C ASP A 161 -2.92 6.87 -11.82
N GLU A 162 -1.63 6.84 -11.50
CA GLU A 162 -0.54 6.88 -12.50
C GLU A 162 0.01 5.50 -12.86
N LEU A 163 -0.32 4.46 -12.08
CA LEU A 163 0.31 3.14 -12.19
C LEU A 163 -0.39 2.19 -13.16
N MET A 164 -1.51 2.58 -13.71
CA MET A 164 -2.25 1.78 -14.68
C MET A 164 -1.49 1.71 -16.01
N ARG A 165 -1.40 0.51 -16.57
CA ARG A 165 -0.77 0.18 -17.86
C ARG A 165 -1.75 -0.59 -18.74
N PRO A 166 -2.75 0.08 -19.33
CA PRO A 166 -3.81 -0.58 -20.10
C PRO A 166 -3.30 -1.29 -21.37
N GLU A 167 -2.14 -0.88 -21.86
CA GLU A 167 -1.45 -1.44 -23.02
C GLU A 167 -0.67 -2.74 -22.70
N SER A 168 -0.69 -3.20 -21.44
CA SER A 168 0.02 -4.42 -21.04
C SER A 168 -0.47 -5.64 -21.82
N THR A 169 0.49 -6.41 -22.34
CA THR A 169 0.24 -7.65 -23.10
C THR A 169 1.08 -8.79 -22.55
N LEU A 170 0.62 -10.03 -22.78
CA LEU A 170 1.40 -11.22 -22.40
C LEU A 170 2.76 -11.27 -23.09
N GLU A 171 2.81 -10.85 -24.35
CA GLU A 171 4.07 -10.81 -25.10
C GLU A 171 5.05 -9.80 -24.50
N GLY A 172 4.57 -8.61 -24.14
CA GLY A 172 5.40 -7.57 -23.49
C GLY A 172 5.93 -7.96 -22.11
N MET A 173 5.27 -8.92 -21.44
CA MET A 173 5.70 -9.40 -20.11
C MET A 173 6.73 -10.53 -20.18
N LYS A 174 6.85 -11.20 -21.33
CA LYS A 174 7.68 -12.41 -21.49
C LYS A 174 9.14 -12.21 -21.15
N ASP A 175 9.71 -11.11 -21.62
CA ASP A 175 11.13 -10.80 -21.52
C ASP A 175 11.48 -9.85 -20.36
N LEU A 176 10.51 -9.58 -19.46
CA LEU A 176 10.79 -8.76 -18.30
C LEU A 176 11.76 -9.44 -17.35
N LYS A 177 12.70 -8.63 -16.85
CA LYS A 177 13.72 -9.10 -15.90
C LYS A 177 13.11 -9.66 -14.62
N THR A 178 13.74 -10.68 -14.07
CA THR A 178 13.42 -11.31 -12.79
C THR A 178 14.41 -10.81 -11.71
N PRO A 179 14.12 -9.66 -11.05
CA PRO A 179 15.11 -8.97 -10.23
C PRO A 179 15.43 -9.68 -8.90
N PHE A 180 14.57 -10.58 -8.45
CA PHE A 180 14.70 -11.21 -7.13
C PHE A 180 15.58 -12.46 -7.16
N ARG A 181 15.62 -13.16 -8.28
CA ARG A 181 16.56 -14.27 -8.52
C ARG A 181 16.74 -14.55 -10.02
N PRO A 182 17.90 -15.13 -10.43
CA PRO A 182 18.08 -15.60 -11.80
C PRO A 182 16.99 -16.62 -12.18
N HIS A 183 16.41 -16.47 -13.36
CA HIS A 183 15.32 -17.34 -13.87
C HIS A 183 14.12 -17.44 -12.93
N GLY A 184 13.85 -16.38 -12.18
CA GLY A 184 12.66 -16.26 -11.32
C GLY A 184 11.37 -16.10 -12.11
N GLN A 185 10.28 -15.95 -11.39
CA GLN A 185 8.93 -15.81 -11.95
C GLN A 185 8.34 -14.42 -11.69
N VAL A 186 8.88 -13.71 -10.72
CA VAL A 186 8.41 -12.38 -10.33
C VAL A 186 9.11 -11.30 -11.15
N THR A 187 8.33 -10.45 -11.79
CA THR A 187 8.80 -9.35 -12.63
C THR A 187 8.04 -8.06 -12.31
N ALA A 188 8.50 -6.93 -12.84
CA ALA A 188 7.78 -5.66 -12.73
C ALA A 188 6.37 -5.70 -13.35
N GLY A 189 6.10 -6.63 -14.27
CA GLY A 189 4.79 -6.77 -14.92
C GLY A 189 3.77 -7.52 -14.07
N ASN A 190 4.20 -8.45 -13.21
CA ASN A 190 3.33 -9.27 -12.39
C ASN A 190 3.48 -9.01 -10.88
N ALA A 191 4.22 -7.97 -10.50
CA ALA A 191 4.32 -7.45 -9.14
C ALA A 191 3.53 -6.14 -9.01
N SER A 192 3.17 -5.77 -7.77
CA SER A 192 2.63 -4.44 -7.49
C SER A 192 3.70 -3.38 -7.73
N PRO A 193 3.40 -2.29 -8.43
CA PRO A 193 4.32 -1.16 -8.55
C PRO A 193 4.46 -0.41 -7.23
N LEU A 194 5.53 0.36 -7.12
CA LEU A 194 5.83 1.26 -6.01
C LEU A 194 5.43 2.68 -6.36
#